data_3326dc40c041a0b8e608cf8d3d95db98
#
_entry.id   3326dc40c041a0b8e608cf8d3d95db98
#
_cell.length_a   1.000
_cell.length_b   1.000
_cell.length_c   1.000
_cell.angle_alpha   90.00
_cell.angle_beta   90.00
_cell.angle_gamma   90.00
#
_symmetry.space_group_name_H-M   'P 1'
#
loop_
_entity.id
_entity.type
_entity.pdbx_description
1 polymer ?
#
loop_
_entity_poly.entity_id
_entity_poly.type
_entity_poly.pdbx_seq_one_letter_code
_entity_poly.pdbx_strand_id
1 'polypeptide(L)'
;MVLKPITEDDIVQYVAETLSRPKAEVFPLAAVIQSKTAGSPFYMREMLATCHRKQCIWYDYRENGWCYDLDRVFKHFATKSYHDLLDGEFITNRLGELPPITRSILAWASLIGASFSFDLIQKLIAGEFDYQEADASKVAADLCNLSHSATDCVEALQPAIQGYIIIQTQEDDRFRFAHDRYVQAARSLCGRNKQKMHFIIAQTLLKYYGSDVQLLDVIAMHISESVDIIIEQVEEKHTFREALFECAQSSAESGARPTASKYYASCFALLHSDPWTDGPDAAYSETLELYIRAAECAVYMGQYEEAKRLLVTVVERAETPVDKASAWVLRARVHVQERESPNAFKLLNVCLGELGIEVDPEPTFAKCDIDYDKISHELQTANMTELIARQVPLDSNLSIVGTVFLEAASAAYWTCKLTVSPPRRPHTSTS
;
A
#
# COMPACT_ATOMS: atom_id res chain seq x y z
N MET A 1 4.82 22.64 -6.34
CA MET A 1 4.55 23.62 -7.41
C MET A 1 3.03 23.69 -7.58
N VAL A 2 2.39 24.82 -7.31
CA VAL A 2 0.94 24.98 -7.48
C VAL A 2 0.74 25.61 -8.86
N LEU A 3 0.11 24.85 -9.78
CA LEU A 3 -0.25 25.38 -11.09
C LEU A 3 -1.41 26.36 -10.92
N LYS A 4 -1.27 27.55 -11.52
CA LYS A 4 -2.35 28.55 -11.54
C LYS A 4 -3.35 28.23 -12.67
N PRO A 5 -4.64 28.60 -12.51
CA PRO A 5 -5.60 28.54 -13.60
C PRO A 5 -5.11 29.36 -14.82
N ILE A 6 -5.53 28.95 -16.02
CA ILE A 6 -5.22 29.68 -17.25
C ILE A 6 -5.91 31.05 -17.23
N THR A 7 -5.26 32.07 -17.75
CA THR A 7 -5.82 33.43 -17.80
C THR A 7 -6.92 33.53 -18.85
N GLU A 8 -7.77 34.56 -18.76
CA GLU A 8 -8.85 34.80 -19.72
C GLU A 8 -8.31 34.99 -21.15
N ASP A 9 -7.22 35.74 -21.29
CA ASP A 9 -6.58 35.96 -22.60
C ASP A 9 -6.07 34.66 -23.22
N ASP A 10 -5.47 33.77 -22.41
CA ASP A 10 -5.00 32.47 -22.87
C ASP A 10 -6.17 31.55 -23.28
N ILE A 11 -7.31 31.64 -22.57
CA ILE A 11 -8.53 30.90 -22.93
C ILE A 11 -9.08 31.38 -24.26
N VAL A 12 -9.16 32.70 -24.46
CA VAL A 12 -9.59 33.29 -25.74
C VAL A 12 -8.65 32.87 -26.86
N GLN A 13 -7.33 32.90 -26.62
CA GLN A 13 -6.35 32.42 -27.59
C GLN A 13 -6.58 30.93 -27.94
N TYR A 14 -6.73 30.08 -26.93
CA TYR A 14 -6.93 28.64 -27.13
C TYR A 14 -8.21 28.32 -27.92
N VAL A 15 -9.32 29.01 -27.62
CA VAL A 15 -10.59 28.82 -28.33
C VAL A 15 -10.49 29.35 -29.78
N ALA A 16 -9.80 30.51 -29.98
CA ALA A 16 -9.59 31.08 -31.30
C ALA A 16 -8.77 30.14 -32.18
N GLU A 17 -7.68 29.59 -31.68
CA GLU A 17 -6.85 28.61 -32.41
C GLU A 17 -7.62 27.32 -32.68
N THR A 18 -8.36 26.80 -31.69
CA THR A 18 -9.16 25.55 -31.83
C THR A 18 -10.23 25.68 -32.93
N LEU A 19 -10.90 26.83 -33.01
CA LEU A 19 -11.97 27.06 -33.97
C LEU A 19 -11.48 27.74 -35.26
N SER A 20 -10.18 28.08 -35.33
CA SER A 20 -9.58 28.83 -36.43
C SER A 20 -10.36 30.11 -36.77
N ARG A 21 -10.75 30.88 -35.71
CA ARG A 21 -11.52 32.11 -35.79
C ARG A 21 -10.81 33.28 -35.12
N PRO A 22 -11.08 34.53 -35.50
CA PRO A 22 -10.56 35.71 -34.82
C PRO A 22 -10.97 35.77 -33.34
N LYS A 23 -10.08 36.26 -32.48
CA LYS A 23 -10.33 36.38 -31.01
C LYS A 23 -11.63 37.12 -30.68
N ALA A 24 -11.91 38.21 -31.41
CA ALA A 24 -13.12 39.00 -31.19
C ALA A 24 -14.42 38.20 -31.40
N GLU A 25 -14.42 37.27 -32.36
CA GLU A 25 -15.58 36.45 -32.67
C GLU A 25 -15.82 35.33 -31.67
N VAL A 26 -14.75 34.79 -31.06
CA VAL A 26 -14.84 33.66 -30.09
C VAL A 26 -14.91 34.14 -28.66
N PHE A 27 -14.70 35.42 -28.37
CA PHE A 27 -14.70 35.99 -27.04
C PHE A 27 -15.94 35.62 -26.22
N PRO A 28 -17.19 35.72 -26.76
CA PRO A 28 -18.38 35.35 -26.00
C PRO A 28 -18.39 33.87 -25.58
N LEU A 29 -17.95 32.97 -26.45
CA LEU A 29 -17.83 31.54 -26.15
C LEU A 29 -16.74 31.28 -25.09
N ALA A 30 -15.60 31.94 -25.25
CA ALA A 30 -14.48 31.82 -24.30
C ALA A 30 -14.85 32.31 -22.89
N ALA A 31 -15.61 33.40 -22.79
CA ALA A 31 -16.12 33.92 -21.52
C ALA A 31 -17.08 32.93 -20.82
N VAL A 32 -17.96 32.25 -21.58
CA VAL A 32 -18.81 31.19 -21.05
C VAL A 32 -17.97 30.02 -20.56
N ILE A 33 -17.00 29.58 -21.35
CA ILE A 33 -16.10 28.49 -20.98
C ILE A 33 -15.33 28.83 -19.70
N GLN A 34 -14.77 30.02 -19.60
CA GLN A 34 -14.08 30.49 -18.40
C GLN A 34 -14.98 30.48 -17.18
N SER A 35 -16.17 31.03 -17.27
CA SER A 35 -17.13 31.08 -16.16
C SER A 35 -17.52 29.71 -15.64
N LYS A 36 -17.55 28.70 -16.51
CA LYS A 36 -17.94 27.33 -16.19
C LYS A 36 -16.78 26.44 -15.75
N THR A 37 -15.56 26.73 -16.19
CA THR A 37 -14.38 25.86 -15.98
C THR A 37 -13.32 26.48 -15.04
N ALA A 38 -13.50 27.73 -14.66
CA ALA A 38 -12.55 28.53 -13.85
C ALA A 38 -11.10 28.44 -14.33
N GLY A 39 -10.90 28.33 -15.67
CA GLY A 39 -9.58 28.21 -16.28
C GLY A 39 -8.88 26.86 -16.12
N SER A 40 -9.62 25.80 -15.81
CA SER A 40 -9.06 24.45 -15.79
C SER A 40 -8.92 23.90 -17.21
N PRO A 41 -7.69 23.58 -17.70
CA PRO A 41 -7.45 23.10 -19.06
C PRO A 41 -8.24 21.84 -19.40
N PHE A 42 -8.33 20.93 -18.44
CA PHE A 42 -9.08 19.68 -18.60
C PHE A 42 -10.56 19.94 -18.86
N TYR A 43 -11.22 20.73 -18.01
CA TYR A 43 -12.64 21.02 -18.16
C TYR A 43 -12.95 21.90 -19.40
N MET A 44 -12.04 22.79 -19.77
CA MET A 44 -12.18 23.57 -21.02
C MET A 44 -12.24 22.66 -22.24
N ARG A 45 -11.28 21.74 -22.36
CA ARG A 45 -11.25 20.75 -23.45
C ARG A 45 -12.51 19.89 -23.46
N GLU A 46 -12.91 19.40 -22.29
CA GLU A 46 -14.10 18.56 -22.15
C GLU A 46 -15.39 19.30 -22.50
N MET A 47 -15.49 20.57 -22.12
CA MET A 47 -16.64 21.41 -22.45
C MET A 47 -16.71 21.64 -23.97
N LEU A 48 -15.61 22.01 -24.62
CA LEU A 48 -15.55 22.19 -26.07
C LEU A 48 -15.91 20.89 -26.81
N ALA A 49 -15.33 19.75 -26.41
CA ALA A 49 -15.65 18.46 -26.97
C ALA A 49 -17.14 18.10 -26.80
N THR A 50 -17.73 18.44 -25.66
CA THR A 50 -19.17 18.23 -25.41
C THR A 50 -20.03 19.15 -26.27
N CYS A 51 -19.65 20.43 -26.40
CA CYS A 51 -20.33 21.37 -27.30
C CYS A 51 -20.33 20.87 -28.76
N HIS A 52 -19.22 20.31 -29.22
CA HIS A 52 -19.12 19.71 -30.53
C HIS A 52 -20.04 18.49 -30.68
N ARG A 53 -19.98 17.51 -29.74
CA ARG A 53 -20.87 16.33 -29.80
C ARG A 53 -22.35 16.66 -29.72
N LYS A 54 -22.72 17.71 -29.00
CA LYS A 54 -24.11 18.17 -28.86
C LYS A 54 -24.54 19.16 -29.96
N GLN A 55 -23.69 19.33 -30.99
CA GLN A 55 -23.95 20.23 -32.12
C GLN A 55 -24.22 21.69 -31.69
N CYS A 56 -23.58 22.12 -30.58
CA CYS A 56 -23.52 23.52 -30.21
C CYS A 56 -22.36 24.23 -30.92
N ILE A 57 -21.36 23.46 -31.34
CA ILE A 57 -20.22 23.86 -32.17
C ILE A 57 -20.18 22.87 -33.35
N TRP A 58 -20.14 23.38 -34.56
CA TRP A 58 -20.09 22.55 -35.76
C TRP A 58 -19.22 23.21 -36.85
N TYR A 59 -18.75 22.43 -37.83
CA TYR A 59 -18.06 22.94 -39.00
C TYR A 59 -19.08 23.19 -40.10
N ASP A 60 -19.15 24.42 -40.61
CA ASP A 60 -20.00 24.77 -41.76
C ASP A 60 -19.17 24.73 -43.02
N TYR A 61 -19.49 23.76 -43.90
CA TYR A 61 -18.79 23.59 -45.18
C TYR A 61 -19.11 24.70 -46.20
N ARG A 62 -20.20 25.47 -46.02
CA ARG A 62 -20.54 26.58 -46.90
C ARG A 62 -19.73 27.83 -46.54
N GLU A 63 -19.55 28.06 -45.26
CA GLU A 63 -18.73 29.15 -44.76
C GLU A 63 -17.25 28.80 -44.65
N ASN A 64 -16.93 27.51 -44.88
CA ASN A 64 -15.59 26.94 -44.70
C ASN A 64 -14.98 27.27 -43.34
N GLY A 65 -15.76 27.15 -42.26
CA GLY A 65 -15.33 27.54 -40.93
C GLY A 65 -16.14 26.93 -39.82
N TRP A 66 -15.55 26.98 -38.62
CA TRP A 66 -16.23 26.55 -37.42
C TRP A 66 -17.25 27.60 -36.98
N CYS A 67 -18.46 27.14 -36.68
CA CYS A 67 -19.57 27.96 -36.18
C CYS A 67 -20.00 27.47 -34.79
N TYR A 68 -20.63 28.33 -34.02
CA TYR A 68 -21.19 27.97 -32.73
C TYR A 68 -22.48 28.75 -32.45
N ASP A 69 -23.30 28.17 -31.58
CA ASP A 69 -24.58 28.71 -31.11
C ASP A 69 -24.54 28.86 -29.58
N LEU A 70 -24.43 30.10 -29.11
CA LEU A 70 -24.36 30.40 -27.67
C LEU A 70 -25.60 30.00 -26.92
N ASP A 71 -26.81 30.12 -27.53
CA ASP A 71 -28.05 29.78 -26.87
C ASP A 71 -28.11 28.28 -26.58
N ARG A 72 -27.63 27.46 -27.51
CA ARG A 72 -27.48 26.02 -27.28
C ARG A 72 -26.46 25.70 -26.21
N VAL A 73 -25.31 26.40 -26.22
CA VAL A 73 -24.30 26.24 -25.18
C VAL A 73 -24.89 26.58 -23.80
N PHE A 74 -25.55 27.74 -23.69
CA PHE A 74 -26.22 28.13 -22.44
C PHE A 74 -27.28 27.13 -22.00
N LYS A 75 -28.12 26.65 -22.90
CA LYS A 75 -29.16 25.65 -22.59
C LYS A 75 -28.58 24.36 -22.04
N HIS A 76 -27.43 23.90 -22.58
CA HIS A 76 -26.76 22.68 -22.10
C HIS A 76 -26.06 22.85 -20.76
N PHE A 77 -25.56 24.05 -20.46
CA PHE A 77 -24.74 24.31 -19.28
C PHE A 77 -25.41 25.30 -18.31
N ALA A 78 -26.67 25.67 -18.51
CA ALA A 78 -27.38 26.66 -17.71
C ALA A 78 -27.44 26.34 -16.22
N THR A 79 -27.65 25.06 -15.88
CA THR A 79 -27.80 24.58 -14.51
C THR A 79 -26.49 24.11 -13.88
N LYS A 80 -25.38 24.05 -14.64
CA LYS A 80 -24.10 23.53 -14.18
C LYS A 80 -23.18 24.66 -13.76
N SER A 81 -22.88 24.72 -12.47
CA SER A 81 -21.82 25.57 -11.94
C SER A 81 -20.46 24.91 -12.10
N TYR A 82 -19.36 25.67 -11.87
CA TYR A 82 -18.00 25.08 -11.78
C TYR A 82 -17.92 23.96 -10.72
N HIS A 83 -18.62 24.11 -9.59
CA HIS A 83 -18.70 23.09 -8.55
C HIS A 83 -19.34 21.80 -9.06
N ASP A 84 -20.40 21.88 -9.85
CA ASP A 84 -21.08 20.71 -10.43
C ASP A 84 -20.16 19.98 -11.44
N LEU A 85 -19.27 20.69 -12.12
CA LEU A 85 -18.25 20.08 -12.98
C LEU A 85 -17.16 19.38 -12.17
N LEU A 86 -16.80 19.93 -11.00
CA LEU A 86 -15.82 19.34 -10.09
C LEU A 86 -16.33 18.07 -9.40
N ASP A 87 -17.61 17.95 -9.13
CA ASP A 87 -18.22 16.81 -8.45
C ASP A 87 -18.17 15.49 -9.27
N GLY A 88 -17.57 15.54 -10.44
CA GLY A 88 -17.34 14.35 -11.27
C GLY A 88 -18.57 13.88 -12.04
N GLU A 89 -19.77 14.39 -11.76
CA GLU A 89 -21.00 14.00 -12.44
C GLU A 89 -20.92 14.26 -13.95
N PHE A 90 -20.32 15.37 -14.37
CA PHE A 90 -20.10 15.70 -15.76
C PHE A 90 -19.29 14.65 -16.51
N ILE A 91 -18.19 14.18 -15.91
CA ILE A 91 -17.33 13.16 -16.50
C ILE A 91 -18.00 11.78 -16.43
N THR A 92 -18.70 11.48 -15.34
CA THR A 92 -19.48 10.23 -15.21
C THR A 92 -20.58 10.14 -16.28
N ASN A 93 -21.31 11.24 -16.52
CA ASN A 93 -22.31 11.31 -17.58
C ASN A 93 -21.70 11.12 -18.98
N ARG A 94 -20.50 11.67 -19.20
CA ARG A 94 -19.75 11.44 -20.44
C ARG A 94 -19.37 9.98 -20.63
N LEU A 95 -18.90 9.30 -19.59
CA LEU A 95 -18.64 7.85 -19.64
C LEU A 95 -19.94 7.07 -19.88
N GLY A 96 -21.06 7.55 -19.35
CA GLY A 96 -22.39 6.98 -19.57
C GLY A 96 -22.84 6.99 -21.04
N GLU A 97 -22.34 7.91 -21.87
CA GLU A 97 -22.62 8.00 -23.31
C GLU A 97 -21.89 6.92 -24.14
N LEU A 98 -20.86 6.27 -23.55
CA LEU A 98 -20.10 5.22 -24.23
C LEU A 98 -20.89 3.90 -24.31
N PRO A 99 -20.55 3.03 -25.29
CA PRO A 99 -21.13 1.69 -25.38
C PRO A 99 -20.95 0.92 -24.05
N PRO A 100 -21.90 0.05 -23.67
CA PRO A 100 -21.83 -0.71 -22.41
C PRO A 100 -20.50 -1.48 -22.26
N ILE A 101 -20.03 -2.10 -23.31
CA ILE A 101 -18.76 -2.86 -23.34
C ILE A 101 -17.55 -1.97 -23.04
N THR A 102 -17.46 -0.79 -23.67
CA THR A 102 -16.40 0.20 -23.40
C THR A 102 -16.42 0.64 -21.94
N ARG A 103 -17.62 0.93 -21.41
CA ARG A 103 -17.78 1.32 -19.99
C ARG A 103 -17.29 0.23 -19.05
N SER A 104 -17.59 -1.02 -19.35
CA SER A 104 -17.15 -2.17 -18.54
C SER A 104 -15.63 -2.30 -18.57
N ILE A 105 -15.00 -2.22 -19.73
CA ILE A 105 -13.54 -2.26 -19.83
C ILE A 105 -12.90 -1.11 -19.04
N LEU A 106 -13.43 0.10 -19.14
CA LEU A 106 -12.92 1.24 -18.38
C LEU A 106 -13.10 1.06 -16.87
N ALA A 107 -14.19 0.42 -16.40
CA ALA A 107 -14.38 0.08 -14.99
C ALA A 107 -13.29 -0.85 -14.49
N TRP A 108 -13.01 -1.96 -15.18
CA TRP A 108 -11.91 -2.86 -14.86
C TRP A 108 -10.55 -2.16 -14.88
N ALA A 109 -10.26 -1.44 -15.96
CA ALA A 109 -9.01 -0.70 -16.12
C ALA A 109 -8.78 0.31 -14.98
N SER A 110 -9.83 0.99 -14.53
CA SER A 110 -9.74 1.98 -13.45
C SER A 110 -9.33 1.39 -12.10
N LEU A 111 -9.63 0.12 -11.86
CA LEU A 111 -9.21 -0.58 -10.64
C LEU A 111 -7.75 -0.99 -10.71
N ILE A 112 -7.25 -1.37 -11.90
CA ILE A 112 -5.84 -1.71 -12.11
C ILE A 112 -4.97 -0.47 -11.88
N GLY A 113 -5.36 0.68 -12.45
CA GLY A 113 -4.62 1.92 -12.25
C GLY A 113 -4.82 2.97 -13.33
N ALA A 114 -3.98 4.01 -13.31
CA ALA A 114 -3.97 5.05 -14.34
C ALA A 114 -3.44 4.53 -15.69
N SER A 115 -2.60 3.49 -15.67
CA SER A 115 -2.08 2.77 -16.83
C SER A 115 -2.37 1.28 -16.66
N PHE A 116 -2.71 0.60 -17.74
CA PHE A 116 -3.10 -0.82 -17.71
C PHE A 116 -2.67 -1.52 -19.01
N SER A 117 -2.39 -2.83 -18.90
CA SER A 117 -2.14 -3.72 -20.04
C SER A 117 -3.47 -4.20 -20.62
N PHE A 118 -3.54 -4.26 -21.95
CA PHE A 118 -4.69 -4.81 -22.62
C PHE A 118 -4.79 -6.33 -22.45
N ASP A 119 -3.65 -7.03 -22.42
CA ASP A 119 -3.60 -8.47 -22.17
C ASP A 119 -4.24 -8.85 -20.83
N LEU A 120 -3.96 -8.06 -19.77
CA LEU A 120 -4.61 -8.29 -18.47
C LEU A 120 -6.13 -8.07 -18.56
N ILE A 121 -6.59 -7.04 -19.25
CA ILE A 121 -8.03 -6.79 -19.46
C ILE A 121 -8.68 -7.95 -20.22
N GLN A 122 -8.02 -8.47 -21.25
CA GLN A 122 -8.53 -9.63 -21.99
C GLN A 122 -8.67 -10.87 -21.10
N LYS A 123 -7.67 -11.16 -20.26
CA LYS A 123 -7.71 -12.29 -19.31
C LYS A 123 -8.84 -12.13 -18.30
N LEU A 124 -9.06 -10.91 -17.79
CA LEU A 124 -10.16 -10.60 -16.88
C LEU A 124 -11.54 -10.80 -17.54
N ILE A 125 -11.70 -10.39 -18.80
CA ILE A 125 -12.95 -10.50 -19.53
C ILE A 125 -13.21 -11.95 -19.99
N ALA A 126 -12.18 -12.69 -20.37
CA ALA A 126 -12.28 -14.09 -20.79
C ALA A 126 -12.74 -15.01 -19.64
N GLY A 127 -12.60 -14.57 -18.39
CA GLY A 127 -13.07 -15.32 -17.22
C GLY A 127 -12.34 -16.65 -17.02
N GLU A 128 -11.08 -16.74 -17.46
CA GLU A 128 -10.23 -17.92 -17.26
C GLU A 128 -9.72 -18.02 -15.82
N PHE A 129 -10.66 -18.21 -14.87
CA PHE A 129 -10.35 -18.38 -13.45
C PHE A 129 -10.35 -19.86 -13.09
N ASP A 130 -9.31 -20.36 -12.43
CA ASP A 130 -9.23 -21.75 -11.92
C ASP A 130 -10.01 -21.95 -10.63
N TYR A 131 -10.65 -20.93 -10.07
CA TYR A 131 -11.43 -21.08 -8.86
C TYR A 131 -12.84 -21.56 -9.15
N GLN A 132 -13.28 -22.51 -8.35
CA GLN A 132 -14.43 -23.41 -8.46
C GLN A 132 -15.80 -22.75 -8.66
N GLU A 133 -15.94 -21.52 -9.08
CA GLU A 133 -17.26 -20.92 -9.08
C GLU A 133 -17.71 -20.28 -10.38
N ALA A 134 -18.79 -20.89 -10.86
CA ALA A 134 -19.72 -20.32 -11.82
C ALA A 134 -20.13 -18.86 -11.51
N ASP A 135 -19.97 -18.41 -10.25
CA ASP A 135 -20.30 -17.06 -9.81
C ASP A 135 -19.26 -16.00 -10.16
N ALA A 136 -17.95 -16.29 -10.12
CA ALA A 136 -16.93 -15.29 -10.48
C ALA A 136 -16.96 -14.98 -11.97
N SER A 137 -17.06 -16.02 -12.80
CA SER A 137 -17.28 -15.90 -14.25
C SER A 137 -18.60 -15.19 -14.56
N LYS A 138 -19.66 -15.46 -13.79
CA LYS A 138 -20.97 -14.83 -13.95
C LYS A 138 -20.96 -13.35 -13.52
N VAL A 139 -20.23 -13.02 -12.44
CA VAL A 139 -20.05 -11.61 -12.02
C VAL A 139 -19.25 -10.82 -13.05
N ALA A 140 -18.20 -11.41 -13.63
CA ALA A 140 -17.48 -10.79 -14.75
C ALA A 140 -18.39 -10.65 -15.96
N ALA A 141 -19.17 -11.67 -16.32
CA ALA A 141 -20.12 -11.65 -17.42
C ALA A 141 -21.32 -10.73 -17.16
N ASP A 142 -21.88 -10.72 -15.95
CA ASP A 142 -22.98 -9.83 -15.55
C ASP A 142 -22.53 -8.34 -15.55
N LEU A 143 -21.29 -8.04 -15.17
CA LEU A 143 -20.72 -6.71 -15.27
C LEU A 143 -20.43 -6.29 -16.72
N CYS A 144 -20.10 -7.25 -17.56
CA CYS A 144 -19.63 -6.99 -18.91
C CYS A 144 -20.72 -7.21 -19.97
N ASN A 145 -21.76 -8.03 -19.73
CA ASN A 145 -22.66 -8.57 -20.76
C ASN A 145 -21.87 -9.12 -21.97
N LEU A 146 -20.65 -9.64 -21.70
CA LEU A 146 -19.70 -10.05 -22.70
C LEU A 146 -19.76 -11.56 -22.90
N SER A 147 -20.62 -11.97 -23.82
CA SER A 147 -20.55 -13.30 -24.45
C SER A 147 -19.67 -13.30 -25.71
N HIS A 148 -18.70 -12.37 -25.85
CA HIS A 148 -18.02 -12.10 -27.14
C HIS A 148 -16.51 -12.38 -27.08
N SER A 149 -15.98 -12.77 -28.24
CA SER A 149 -14.59 -13.14 -28.45
C SER A 149 -13.60 -12.00 -28.19
N ALA A 150 -12.32 -12.34 -27.92
CA ALA A 150 -11.23 -11.40 -27.69
C ALA A 150 -11.07 -10.32 -28.77
N THR A 151 -11.48 -10.60 -30.02
CA THR A 151 -11.42 -9.67 -31.15
C THR A 151 -12.33 -8.45 -30.94
N ASP A 152 -13.46 -8.63 -30.27
CA ASP A 152 -14.43 -7.56 -30.03
C ASP A 152 -13.93 -6.54 -28.98
N CYS A 153 -12.98 -6.94 -28.14
CA CYS A 153 -12.45 -6.08 -27.09
C CYS A 153 -11.58 -4.92 -27.60
N VAL A 154 -10.82 -5.12 -28.69
CA VAL A 154 -10.00 -4.05 -29.30
C VAL A 154 -10.89 -2.99 -29.92
N GLU A 155 -11.91 -3.41 -30.66
CA GLU A 155 -12.88 -2.50 -31.27
C GLU A 155 -13.69 -1.76 -30.18
N ALA A 156 -13.94 -2.41 -29.05
CA ALA A 156 -14.64 -1.82 -27.91
C ALA A 156 -13.87 -0.66 -27.24
N LEU A 157 -12.55 -0.57 -27.38
CA LEU A 157 -11.76 0.55 -26.87
C LEU A 157 -11.75 1.76 -27.79
N GLN A 158 -12.09 1.59 -29.09
CA GLN A 158 -12.06 2.68 -30.06
C GLN A 158 -12.86 3.93 -29.66
N PRO A 159 -14.09 3.82 -29.10
CA PRO A 159 -14.85 4.99 -28.66
C PRO A 159 -14.13 5.76 -27.52
N ALA A 160 -13.42 5.06 -26.64
CA ALA A 160 -12.67 5.68 -25.55
C ALA A 160 -11.38 6.34 -26.07
N ILE A 161 -10.72 5.75 -27.06
CA ILE A 161 -9.54 6.31 -27.72
C ILE A 161 -9.92 7.55 -28.53
N GLN A 162 -10.94 7.46 -29.38
CA GLN A 162 -11.45 8.59 -30.17
C GLN A 162 -11.96 9.74 -29.29
N GLY A 163 -12.53 9.39 -28.12
CA GLY A 163 -12.94 10.36 -27.11
C GLY A 163 -11.79 10.95 -26.28
N TYR A 164 -10.54 10.55 -26.51
CA TYR A 164 -9.38 10.93 -25.70
C TYR A 164 -9.58 10.66 -24.20
N ILE A 165 -10.31 9.63 -23.85
CA ILE A 165 -10.50 9.16 -22.48
C ILE A 165 -9.31 8.30 -22.07
N ILE A 166 -8.85 7.46 -23.00
CA ILE A 166 -7.62 6.70 -22.90
C ILE A 166 -6.70 7.01 -24.08
N ILE A 167 -5.41 6.83 -23.88
CA ILE A 167 -4.35 7.01 -24.87
C ILE A 167 -3.47 5.78 -24.86
N GLN A 168 -3.10 5.31 -26.04
CA GLN A 168 -2.09 4.26 -26.18
C GLN A 168 -0.73 4.83 -25.76
N THR A 169 0.05 4.07 -25.03
CA THR A 169 1.43 4.43 -24.66
C THR A 169 2.40 4.02 -25.78
N GLN A 170 3.69 4.26 -25.56
CA GLN A 170 4.72 3.79 -26.50
C GLN A 170 4.94 2.27 -26.47
N GLU A 171 4.47 1.61 -25.41
CA GLU A 171 4.46 0.16 -25.30
C GLU A 171 3.22 -0.39 -26.00
N ASP A 172 3.38 -1.35 -26.90
CA ASP A 172 2.33 -1.80 -27.84
C ASP A 172 1.05 -2.31 -27.16
N ASP A 173 1.17 -2.86 -25.95
CA ASP A 173 0.04 -3.44 -25.19
C ASP A 173 -0.49 -2.56 -24.06
N ARG A 174 0.01 -1.33 -23.90
CA ARG A 174 -0.37 -0.50 -22.76
C ARG A 174 -1.18 0.73 -23.14
N PHE A 175 -2.21 0.95 -22.34
CA PHE A 175 -3.06 2.14 -22.38
C PHE A 175 -2.97 2.90 -21.05
N ARG A 176 -3.21 4.18 -21.10
CA ARG A 176 -3.37 5.01 -19.91
C ARG A 176 -4.59 5.93 -20.04
N PHE A 177 -5.21 6.22 -18.92
CA PHE A 177 -6.22 7.27 -18.89
C PHE A 177 -5.59 8.64 -19.20
N ALA A 178 -6.26 9.43 -20.01
CA ALA A 178 -5.78 10.75 -20.38
C ALA A 178 -5.74 11.73 -19.19
N HIS A 179 -6.53 11.47 -18.16
CA HIS A 179 -6.58 12.29 -16.94
C HIS A 179 -7.17 11.50 -15.76
N ASP A 180 -6.73 11.82 -14.53
CA ASP A 180 -7.17 11.14 -13.29
C ASP A 180 -8.67 11.23 -13.04
N ARG A 181 -9.34 12.28 -13.52
CA ARG A 181 -10.79 12.42 -13.44
C ARG A 181 -11.53 11.31 -14.19
N TYR A 182 -10.95 10.80 -15.27
CA TYR A 182 -11.52 9.65 -15.97
C TYR A 182 -11.37 8.36 -15.16
N VAL A 183 -10.23 8.19 -14.47
CA VAL A 183 -10.04 7.05 -13.54
C VAL A 183 -11.09 7.09 -12.43
N GLN A 184 -11.31 8.27 -11.82
CA GLN A 184 -12.29 8.44 -10.76
C GLN A 184 -13.72 8.15 -11.23
N ALA A 185 -14.09 8.70 -12.39
CA ALA A 185 -15.41 8.48 -12.98
C ALA A 185 -15.61 7.01 -13.41
N ALA A 186 -14.59 6.35 -13.97
CA ALA A 186 -14.65 4.94 -14.34
C ALA A 186 -14.79 4.04 -13.10
N ARG A 187 -14.13 4.37 -11.98
CA ARG A 187 -14.30 3.66 -10.70
C ARG A 187 -15.75 3.72 -10.17
N SER A 188 -16.46 4.81 -10.41
CA SER A 188 -17.88 4.91 -10.00
C SER A 188 -18.77 3.94 -10.77
N LEU A 189 -18.34 3.47 -11.96
CA LEU A 189 -19.07 2.47 -12.75
C LEU A 189 -19.04 1.07 -12.11
N CYS A 190 -18.06 0.77 -11.23
CA CYS A 190 -17.94 -0.53 -10.56
C CYS A 190 -19.11 -0.80 -9.59
N GLY A 191 -19.78 0.23 -9.10
CA GLY A 191 -20.95 0.12 -8.23
C GLY A 191 -20.69 -0.74 -6.97
N ARG A 192 -21.64 -1.62 -6.65
CA ARG A 192 -21.57 -2.51 -5.47
C ARG A 192 -20.64 -3.71 -5.66
N ASN A 193 -20.22 -3.99 -6.89
CA ASN A 193 -19.39 -5.16 -7.21
C ASN A 193 -17.89 -4.91 -7.08
N LYS A 194 -17.47 -3.75 -6.58
CA LYS A 194 -16.07 -3.33 -6.52
C LYS A 194 -15.17 -4.36 -5.80
N GLN A 195 -15.59 -4.87 -4.64
CA GLN A 195 -14.81 -5.88 -3.89
C GLN A 195 -14.65 -7.19 -4.69
N LYS A 196 -15.73 -7.65 -5.34
CA LYS A 196 -15.67 -8.84 -6.21
C LYS A 196 -14.72 -8.63 -7.39
N MET A 197 -14.72 -7.44 -7.98
CA MET A 197 -13.77 -7.11 -9.05
C MET A 197 -12.33 -7.12 -8.55
N HIS A 198 -12.05 -6.56 -7.37
CA HIS A 198 -10.72 -6.63 -6.77
C HIS A 198 -10.29 -8.09 -6.55
N PHE A 199 -11.17 -8.95 -6.05
CA PHE A 199 -10.90 -10.38 -5.86
C PHE A 199 -10.52 -11.06 -7.18
N ILE A 200 -11.31 -10.86 -8.24
CA ILE A 200 -11.04 -11.43 -9.56
C ILE A 200 -9.70 -10.93 -10.12
N ILE A 201 -9.40 -9.63 -9.98
CA ILE A 201 -8.10 -9.08 -10.39
C ILE A 201 -6.96 -9.73 -9.60
N ALA A 202 -7.11 -9.88 -8.28
CA ALA A 202 -6.09 -10.51 -7.44
C ALA A 202 -5.81 -11.94 -7.86
N GLN A 203 -6.85 -12.75 -8.09
CA GLN A 203 -6.70 -14.12 -8.58
C GLN A 203 -6.02 -14.18 -9.95
N THR A 204 -6.45 -13.33 -10.89
CA THR A 204 -5.87 -13.28 -12.23
C THR A 204 -4.39 -12.89 -12.17
N LEU A 205 -4.05 -11.89 -11.38
CA LEU A 205 -2.67 -11.45 -11.21
C LEU A 205 -1.81 -12.54 -10.56
N LEU A 206 -2.27 -13.19 -9.50
CA LEU A 206 -1.56 -14.31 -8.87
C LEU A 206 -1.33 -15.46 -9.84
N LYS A 207 -2.35 -15.84 -10.63
CA LYS A 207 -2.26 -16.92 -11.60
C LYS A 207 -1.24 -16.67 -12.71
N TYR A 208 -1.26 -15.49 -13.30
CA TYR A 208 -0.47 -15.19 -14.51
C TYR A 208 0.81 -14.41 -14.26
N TYR A 209 0.90 -13.70 -13.13
CA TYR A 209 1.97 -12.75 -12.83
C TYR A 209 2.51 -12.85 -11.40
N GLY A 210 2.16 -13.92 -10.67
CA GLY A 210 2.53 -14.08 -9.25
C GLY A 210 4.05 -14.08 -8.98
N SER A 211 4.86 -14.39 -10.01
CA SER A 211 6.32 -14.34 -9.90
C SER A 211 6.92 -12.98 -10.29
N ASP A 212 6.11 -12.01 -10.68
CA ASP A 212 6.58 -10.68 -11.07
C ASP A 212 6.62 -9.74 -9.86
N VAL A 213 7.82 -9.53 -9.35
CA VAL A 213 8.08 -8.65 -8.18
C VAL A 213 7.57 -7.21 -8.41
N GLN A 214 7.52 -6.73 -9.66
CA GLN A 214 7.05 -5.38 -9.97
C GLN A 214 5.53 -5.23 -9.78
N LEU A 215 4.78 -6.34 -9.84
CA LEU A 215 3.33 -6.34 -9.67
C LEU A 215 2.90 -6.72 -8.24
N LEU A 216 3.82 -7.07 -7.37
CA LEU A 216 3.51 -7.50 -6.00
C LEU A 216 2.68 -6.47 -5.23
N ASP A 217 3.03 -5.18 -5.31
CA ASP A 217 2.27 -4.11 -4.66
C ASP A 217 0.82 -4.00 -5.19
N VAL A 218 0.65 -4.21 -6.50
CA VAL A 218 -0.67 -4.19 -7.14
C VAL A 218 -1.49 -5.40 -6.69
N ILE A 219 -0.87 -6.59 -6.64
CA ILE A 219 -1.49 -7.82 -6.16
C ILE A 219 -1.95 -7.65 -4.71
N ALA A 220 -1.05 -7.23 -3.82
CA ALA A 220 -1.34 -7.04 -2.41
C ALA A 220 -2.45 -5.99 -2.18
N MET A 221 -2.47 -4.92 -2.95
CA MET A 221 -3.53 -3.91 -2.90
C MET A 221 -4.89 -4.54 -3.24
N HIS A 222 -4.98 -5.33 -4.32
CA HIS A 222 -6.23 -5.96 -4.72
C HIS A 222 -6.69 -7.02 -3.71
N ILE A 223 -5.78 -7.81 -3.15
CA ILE A 223 -6.08 -8.75 -2.06
C ILE A 223 -6.65 -7.99 -0.86
N SER A 224 -5.96 -6.93 -0.43
CA SER A 224 -6.38 -6.13 0.74
C SER A 224 -7.76 -5.48 0.58
N GLU A 225 -8.14 -5.09 -0.65
CA GLU A 225 -9.46 -4.51 -0.95
C GLU A 225 -10.58 -5.58 -1.09
N SER A 226 -10.23 -6.87 -1.08
CA SER A 226 -11.17 -7.99 -1.26
C SER A 226 -11.13 -9.02 -0.13
N VAL A 227 -10.53 -8.71 1.01
CA VAL A 227 -10.33 -9.63 2.14
C VAL A 227 -11.64 -10.32 2.55
N ASP A 228 -12.75 -9.59 2.65
CA ASP A 228 -14.04 -10.15 3.06
C ASP A 228 -14.51 -11.25 2.09
N ILE A 229 -14.34 -11.04 0.79
CA ILE A 229 -14.68 -12.03 -0.24
C ILE A 229 -13.77 -13.25 -0.15
N ILE A 230 -12.47 -13.04 0.10
CA ILE A 230 -11.51 -14.15 0.26
C ILE A 230 -11.86 -14.99 1.48
N ILE A 231 -12.25 -14.36 2.59
CA ILE A 231 -12.69 -15.08 3.80
C ILE A 231 -13.89 -16.00 3.50
N GLU A 232 -14.86 -15.48 2.74
CA GLU A 232 -16.12 -16.17 2.47
C GLU A 232 -15.98 -17.28 1.41
N GLN A 233 -15.13 -17.08 0.39
CA GLN A 233 -15.13 -17.92 -0.82
C GLN A 233 -13.92 -18.82 -0.97
N VAL A 234 -12.83 -18.57 -0.23
CA VAL A 234 -11.57 -19.31 -0.40
C VAL A 234 -11.29 -20.17 0.83
N GLU A 235 -11.10 -21.47 0.63
CA GLU A 235 -10.73 -22.39 1.72
C GLU A 235 -9.26 -22.24 2.10
N GLU A 236 -8.35 -22.34 1.12
CA GLU A 236 -6.90 -22.21 1.33
C GLU A 236 -6.43 -20.80 0.96
N LYS A 237 -6.04 -20.02 1.98
CA LYS A 237 -5.69 -18.58 1.85
C LYS A 237 -4.20 -18.31 1.87
N HIS A 238 -3.38 -19.36 1.98
CA HIS A 238 -1.92 -19.24 2.12
C HIS A 238 -1.29 -18.35 1.04
N THR A 239 -1.60 -18.59 -0.25
CA THR A 239 -1.00 -17.81 -1.35
C THR A 239 -1.34 -16.31 -1.27
N PHE A 240 -2.56 -15.98 -0.82
CA PHE A 240 -2.94 -14.58 -0.61
C PHE A 240 -2.19 -13.95 0.56
N ARG A 241 -2.02 -14.70 1.67
CA ARG A 241 -1.26 -14.23 2.83
C ARG A 241 0.22 -14.05 2.50
N GLU A 242 0.82 -14.98 1.75
CA GLU A 242 2.21 -14.90 1.31
C GLU A 242 2.47 -13.60 0.51
N ALA A 243 1.66 -13.32 -0.52
CA ALA A 243 1.79 -12.09 -1.31
C ALA A 243 1.61 -10.82 -0.47
N LEU A 244 0.64 -10.80 0.45
CA LEU A 244 0.44 -9.69 1.38
C LEU A 244 1.63 -9.50 2.32
N PHE A 245 2.16 -10.59 2.84
CA PHE A 245 3.26 -10.58 3.80
C PHE A 245 4.56 -10.08 3.17
N GLU A 246 4.93 -10.59 2.00
CA GLU A 246 6.09 -10.10 1.24
C GLU A 246 5.99 -8.61 0.93
N CYS A 247 4.81 -8.16 0.49
CA CYS A 247 4.57 -6.75 0.22
C CYS A 247 4.61 -5.89 1.50
N ALA A 248 4.10 -6.41 2.63
CA ALA A 248 4.17 -5.75 3.92
C ALA A 248 5.62 -5.58 4.39
N GLN A 249 6.45 -6.61 4.25
CA GLN A 249 7.89 -6.54 4.59
C GLN A 249 8.61 -5.51 3.72
N SER A 250 8.45 -5.57 2.40
CA SER A 250 9.04 -4.62 1.46
C SER A 250 8.60 -3.18 1.77
N SER A 251 7.33 -2.97 2.05
CA SER A 251 6.79 -1.67 2.46
C SER A 251 7.39 -1.16 3.77
N ALA A 252 7.57 -2.04 4.77
CA ALA A 252 8.18 -1.69 6.04
C ALA A 252 9.65 -1.30 5.88
N GLU A 253 10.42 -2.03 5.08
CA GLU A 253 11.83 -1.78 4.78
C GLU A 253 12.03 -0.48 4.00
N SER A 254 11.14 -0.17 3.05
CA SER A 254 11.15 1.10 2.31
C SER A 254 10.64 2.30 3.12
N GLY A 255 10.18 2.08 4.37
CA GLY A 255 9.68 3.12 5.25
C GLY A 255 8.19 3.46 5.07
N ALA A 256 7.47 2.79 4.16
CA ALA A 256 6.02 2.93 3.98
C ALA A 256 5.21 2.16 5.04
N ARG A 257 5.52 2.40 6.33
CA ARG A 257 4.97 1.64 7.47
C ARG A 257 3.44 1.65 7.58
N PRO A 258 2.72 2.73 7.29
CA PRO A 258 1.24 2.69 7.29
C PRO A 258 0.68 1.69 6.28
N THR A 259 1.32 1.55 5.10
CA THR A 259 0.96 0.55 4.08
C THR A 259 1.27 -0.86 4.57
N ALA A 260 2.46 -1.07 5.14
CA ALA A 260 2.85 -2.34 5.74
C ALA A 260 1.86 -2.78 6.84
N SER A 261 1.48 -1.87 7.74
CA SER A 261 0.49 -2.14 8.81
C SER A 261 -0.87 -2.56 8.24
N LYS A 262 -1.32 -1.93 7.15
CA LYS A 262 -2.56 -2.32 6.45
C LYS A 262 -2.46 -3.75 5.92
N TYR A 263 -1.36 -4.12 5.29
CA TYR A 263 -1.18 -5.45 4.73
C TYR A 263 -1.01 -6.52 5.81
N TYR A 264 -0.30 -6.23 6.91
CA TYR A 264 -0.27 -7.14 8.06
C TYR A 264 -1.66 -7.36 8.66
N ALA A 265 -2.48 -6.31 8.78
CA ALA A 265 -3.86 -6.44 9.22
C ALA A 265 -4.70 -7.34 8.30
N SER A 266 -4.49 -7.23 6.98
CA SER A 266 -5.11 -8.12 5.99
C SER A 266 -4.63 -9.57 6.14
N CYS A 267 -3.33 -9.81 6.42
CA CYS A 267 -2.80 -11.15 6.72
C CYS A 267 -3.49 -11.75 7.95
N PHE A 268 -3.61 -10.98 9.05
CA PHE A 268 -4.31 -11.45 10.25
C PHE A 268 -5.77 -11.84 9.98
N ALA A 269 -6.48 -11.05 9.17
CA ALA A 269 -7.86 -11.34 8.81
C ALA A 269 -8.01 -12.64 7.99
N LEU A 270 -6.98 -13.03 7.25
CA LEU A 270 -6.94 -14.25 6.43
C LEU A 270 -6.36 -15.47 7.18
N LEU A 271 -5.91 -15.33 8.43
CA LEU A 271 -5.41 -16.47 9.20
C LEU A 271 -6.52 -17.50 9.47
N HIS A 272 -6.10 -18.74 9.57
CA HIS A 272 -6.95 -19.84 10.05
C HIS A 272 -7.37 -19.60 11.50
N SER A 273 -8.45 -20.26 11.93
CA SER A 273 -8.97 -20.15 13.31
C SER A 273 -8.00 -20.64 14.38
N ASP A 274 -7.14 -21.61 14.05
CA ASP A 274 -5.99 -22.04 14.87
C ASP A 274 -4.71 -21.92 14.03
N PRO A 275 -4.09 -20.74 13.99
CA PRO A 275 -2.97 -20.48 13.09
C PRO A 275 -1.62 -20.94 13.65
N TRP A 276 -1.56 -21.34 14.94
CA TRP A 276 -0.34 -21.76 15.63
C TRP A 276 -0.06 -23.27 15.49
N THR A 277 -0.96 -24.00 14.84
CA THR A 277 -0.80 -25.44 14.60
C THR A 277 -0.67 -25.68 13.09
N ASP A 278 0.36 -26.44 12.68
CA ASP A 278 0.57 -26.77 11.28
C ASP A 278 -0.62 -27.53 10.68
N GLY A 279 -1.09 -27.08 9.54
CA GLY A 279 -2.25 -27.61 8.86
C GLY A 279 -2.28 -27.26 7.38
N PRO A 280 -3.36 -27.61 6.63
CA PRO A 280 -3.45 -27.33 5.21
C PRO A 280 -3.38 -25.83 4.85
N ASP A 281 -3.94 -24.96 5.70
CA ASP A 281 -3.95 -23.49 5.51
C ASP A 281 -3.35 -22.74 6.73
N ALA A 282 -2.48 -23.37 7.49
CA ALA A 282 -1.81 -22.79 8.63
C ALA A 282 -0.39 -23.34 8.76
N ALA A 283 0.57 -22.47 9.01
CA ALA A 283 1.93 -22.84 9.34
C ALA A 283 2.40 -22.05 10.55
N TYR A 284 2.93 -22.77 11.55
CA TYR A 284 3.45 -22.16 12.78
C TYR A 284 4.49 -21.09 12.49
N SER A 285 5.45 -21.39 11.60
CA SER A 285 6.51 -20.44 11.26
C SER A 285 5.98 -19.17 10.60
N GLU A 286 5.02 -19.28 9.69
CA GLU A 286 4.33 -18.14 9.05
C GLU A 286 3.65 -17.24 10.10
N THR A 287 2.91 -17.89 11.01
CA THR A 287 2.19 -17.18 12.07
C THR A 287 3.14 -16.47 13.01
N LEU A 288 4.18 -17.15 13.48
CA LEU A 288 5.18 -16.58 14.37
C LEU A 288 5.84 -15.34 13.74
N GLU A 289 6.29 -15.47 12.49
CA GLU A 289 6.94 -14.38 11.79
C GLU A 289 5.98 -13.21 11.54
N LEU A 290 4.74 -13.46 11.15
CA LEU A 290 3.72 -12.44 10.98
C LEU A 290 3.51 -11.61 12.26
N TYR A 291 3.35 -12.27 13.42
CA TYR A 291 3.17 -11.59 14.70
C TYR A 291 4.38 -10.73 15.08
N ILE A 292 5.60 -11.25 14.88
CA ILE A 292 6.84 -10.51 15.19
C ILE A 292 6.99 -9.29 14.26
N ARG A 293 6.83 -9.45 12.94
CA ARG A 293 6.99 -8.37 11.98
C ARG A 293 5.91 -7.29 12.11
N ALA A 294 4.68 -7.68 12.36
CA ALA A 294 3.61 -6.73 12.62
C ALA A 294 3.84 -5.95 13.92
N ALA A 295 4.31 -6.62 14.99
CA ALA A 295 4.66 -5.96 16.25
C ALA A 295 5.84 -5.00 16.06
N GLU A 296 6.87 -5.38 15.32
CA GLU A 296 7.99 -4.50 14.97
C GLU A 296 7.52 -3.26 14.23
N CYS A 297 6.66 -3.42 13.22
CA CYS A 297 6.04 -2.31 12.49
C CYS A 297 5.27 -1.38 13.44
N ALA A 298 4.47 -1.93 14.36
CA ALA A 298 3.70 -1.17 15.34
C ALA A 298 4.63 -0.38 16.31
N VAL A 299 5.75 -0.97 16.76
CA VAL A 299 6.76 -0.27 17.59
C VAL A 299 7.32 0.94 16.83
N TYR A 300 7.71 0.78 15.58
CA TYR A 300 8.23 1.89 14.77
C TYR A 300 7.19 2.98 14.50
N MET A 301 5.90 2.63 14.50
CA MET A 301 4.80 3.60 14.36
C MET A 301 4.40 4.25 15.69
N GLY A 302 5.02 3.87 16.81
CA GLY A 302 4.66 4.35 18.15
C GLY A 302 3.35 3.77 18.69
N GLN A 303 2.83 2.71 18.07
CA GLN A 303 1.61 2.00 18.48
C GLN A 303 1.93 0.94 19.54
N TYR A 304 2.45 1.38 20.71
CA TYR A 304 3.02 0.49 21.72
C TYR A 304 2.02 -0.50 22.31
N GLU A 305 0.77 -0.09 22.51
CA GLU A 305 -0.26 -0.99 23.06
C GLU A 305 -0.59 -2.14 22.10
N GLU A 306 -0.67 -1.86 20.81
CA GLU A 306 -0.87 -2.90 19.81
C GLU A 306 0.34 -3.82 19.72
N ALA A 307 1.55 -3.26 19.73
CA ALA A 307 2.78 -4.05 19.77
C ALA A 307 2.82 -4.98 20.97
N LYS A 308 2.52 -4.48 22.17
CA LYS A 308 2.46 -5.30 23.41
C LYS A 308 1.46 -6.44 23.28
N ARG A 309 0.26 -6.17 22.74
CA ARG A 309 -0.78 -7.19 22.53
C ARG A 309 -0.28 -8.34 21.64
N LEU A 310 0.32 -8.00 20.50
CA LEU A 310 0.87 -9.00 19.58
C LEU A 310 2.01 -9.80 20.21
N LEU A 311 2.94 -9.12 20.88
CA LEU A 311 4.10 -9.76 21.51
C LEU A 311 3.73 -10.64 22.72
N VAL A 312 2.68 -10.29 23.48
CA VAL A 312 2.14 -11.15 24.54
C VAL A 312 1.62 -12.46 23.93
N THR A 313 0.88 -12.38 22.83
CA THR A 313 0.40 -13.58 22.13
C THR A 313 1.55 -14.49 21.70
N VAL A 314 2.65 -13.94 21.19
CA VAL A 314 3.84 -14.72 20.83
C VAL A 314 4.42 -15.43 22.06
N VAL A 315 4.61 -14.72 23.17
CA VAL A 315 5.18 -15.30 24.40
C VAL A 315 4.32 -16.44 24.95
N GLU A 316 2.98 -16.33 24.81
CA GLU A 316 2.02 -17.33 25.29
C GLU A 316 1.90 -18.54 24.36
N ARG A 317 2.08 -18.37 23.05
CA ARG A 317 1.80 -19.38 22.04
C ARG A 317 3.04 -20.03 21.44
N ALA A 318 4.18 -19.34 21.45
CA ALA A 318 5.41 -19.88 20.86
C ALA A 318 5.92 -21.12 21.62
N GLU A 319 6.38 -22.11 20.87
CA GLU A 319 6.73 -23.44 21.38
C GLU A 319 8.05 -23.44 22.12
N THR A 320 9.06 -22.70 21.63
CA THR A 320 10.41 -22.74 22.19
C THR A 320 10.83 -21.38 22.78
N PRO A 321 11.73 -21.36 23.79
CA PRO A 321 12.30 -20.11 24.31
C PRO A 321 13.00 -19.28 23.23
N VAL A 322 13.55 -19.94 22.21
CA VAL A 322 14.21 -19.29 21.08
C VAL A 322 13.23 -18.50 20.24
N ASP A 323 12.06 -19.07 19.97
CA ASP A 323 10.99 -18.39 19.22
C ASP A 323 10.42 -17.18 19.97
N LYS A 324 10.39 -17.25 21.32
CA LYS A 324 9.93 -16.16 22.19
C LYS A 324 10.93 -15.01 22.28
N ALA A 325 12.21 -15.27 22.02
CA ALA A 325 13.29 -14.32 22.32
C ALA A 325 13.11 -12.98 21.58
N SER A 326 12.74 -12.99 20.31
CA SER A 326 12.48 -11.78 19.53
C SER A 326 11.33 -10.95 20.11
N ALA A 327 10.27 -11.61 20.59
CA ALA A 327 9.14 -10.94 21.23
C ALA A 327 9.56 -10.28 22.55
N TRP A 328 10.41 -10.91 23.34
CA TRP A 328 10.90 -10.36 24.58
C TRP A 328 11.82 -9.16 24.36
N VAL A 329 12.70 -9.23 23.37
CA VAL A 329 13.56 -8.11 22.99
C VAL A 329 12.72 -6.91 22.56
N LEU A 330 11.73 -7.10 21.68
CA LEU A 330 10.85 -6.02 21.23
C LEU A 330 10.03 -5.43 22.38
N ARG A 331 9.51 -6.26 23.30
CA ARG A 331 8.81 -5.78 24.51
C ARG A 331 9.73 -4.96 25.42
N ALA A 332 10.96 -5.41 25.59
CA ALA A 332 11.94 -4.66 26.38
C ALA A 332 12.24 -3.30 25.73
N ARG A 333 12.39 -3.24 24.42
CA ARG A 333 12.56 -1.97 23.68
C ARG A 333 11.37 -1.03 23.86
N VAL A 334 10.13 -1.56 23.88
CA VAL A 334 8.93 -0.76 24.17
C VAL A 334 9.02 -0.17 25.57
N HIS A 335 9.36 -0.97 26.61
CA HIS A 335 9.54 -0.45 27.96
C HIS A 335 10.64 0.62 28.06
N VAL A 336 11.74 0.47 27.32
CA VAL A 336 12.78 1.51 27.24
C VAL A 336 12.25 2.81 26.65
N GLN A 337 11.46 2.74 25.60
CA GLN A 337 10.82 3.92 24.98
C GLN A 337 9.83 4.61 25.94
N GLU A 338 9.14 3.84 26.76
CA GLU A 338 8.24 4.34 27.81
C GLU A 338 8.98 4.82 29.06
N ARG A 339 10.32 4.79 29.08
CA ARG A 339 11.20 5.14 30.22
C ARG A 339 11.07 4.21 31.41
N GLU A 340 10.73 2.96 31.17
CA GLU A 340 10.57 1.90 32.13
C GLU A 340 11.73 0.89 32.09
N SER A 341 12.98 1.37 32.01
CA SER A 341 14.18 0.51 31.90
C SER A 341 14.27 -0.59 32.95
N PRO A 342 13.82 -0.41 34.23
CA PRO A 342 13.78 -1.51 35.20
C PRO A 342 12.88 -2.68 34.77
N ASN A 343 11.75 -2.39 34.12
CA ASN A 343 10.83 -3.42 33.61
C ASN A 343 11.44 -4.15 32.43
N ALA A 344 12.11 -3.40 31.51
CA ALA A 344 12.85 -3.98 30.41
C ALA A 344 13.92 -4.96 30.88
N PHE A 345 14.73 -4.58 31.87
CA PHE A 345 15.79 -5.42 32.45
C PHE A 345 15.22 -6.69 33.08
N LYS A 346 14.16 -6.57 33.93
CA LYS A 346 13.49 -7.74 34.51
C LYS A 346 12.99 -8.71 33.46
N LEU A 347 12.37 -8.19 32.40
CA LEU A 347 11.82 -8.98 31.30
C LEU A 347 12.92 -9.76 30.56
N LEU A 348 14.06 -9.12 30.28
CA LEU A 348 15.18 -9.76 29.57
C LEU A 348 15.89 -10.79 30.47
N ASN A 349 15.93 -10.59 31.78
CA ASN A 349 16.44 -11.60 32.74
C ASN A 349 15.56 -12.85 32.74
N VAL A 350 14.24 -12.69 32.66
CA VAL A 350 13.33 -13.86 32.51
C VAL A 350 13.63 -14.59 31.22
N CYS A 351 13.82 -13.86 30.10
CA CYS A 351 14.21 -14.44 28.82
C CYS A 351 15.50 -15.24 28.90
N LEU A 352 16.54 -14.66 29.53
CA LEU A 352 17.84 -15.34 29.71
C LEU A 352 17.68 -16.62 30.56
N GLY A 353 16.84 -16.56 31.60
CA GLY A 353 16.54 -17.74 32.42
C GLY A 353 15.88 -18.87 31.64
N GLU A 354 14.90 -18.55 30.76
CA GLU A 354 14.30 -19.55 29.85
C GLU A 354 15.28 -20.11 28.81
N LEU A 355 16.30 -19.31 28.41
CA LEU A 355 17.40 -19.75 27.57
C LEU A 355 18.50 -20.52 28.30
N GLY A 356 18.30 -20.80 29.64
CA GLY A 356 19.24 -21.54 30.47
C GLY A 356 20.39 -20.73 31.05
N ILE A 357 20.29 -19.39 31.04
CA ILE A 357 21.32 -18.49 31.49
C ILE A 357 20.85 -17.75 32.75
N GLU A 358 21.46 -18.06 33.87
CA GLU A 358 21.17 -17.38 35.14
C GLU A 358 22.00 -16.09 35.27
N VAL A 359 21.31 -14.97 35.38
CA VAL A 359 21.90 -13.65 35.64
C VAL A 359 21.42 -13.18 37.01
N ASP A 360 22.34 -12.79 37.89
CA ASP A 360 22.02 -12.19 39.18
C ASP A 360 21.40 -10.79 38.92
N PRO A 361 20.14 -10.55 39.28
CA PRO A 361 19.48 -9.28 39.02
C PRO A 361 19.98 -8.13 39.89
N GLU A 362 20.62 -8.43 41.04
CA GLU A 362 21.12 -7.44 41.99
C GLU A 362 22.53 -7.85 42.52
N PRO A 363 23.55 -7.91 41.67
CA PRO A 363 24.89 -8.35 42.08
C PRO A 363 25.51 -7.34 43.05
N THR A 364 26.25 -7.85 44.01
CA THR A 364 27.06 -7.00 44.91
C THR A 364 28.29 -6.48 44.17
N PHE A 365 28.80 -5.31 44.50
CA PHE A 365 30.04 -4.77 43.91
C PHE A 365 31.21 -5.74 44.03
N ALA A 366 31.37 -6.38 45.19
CA ALA A 366 32.44 -7.36 45.38
C ALA A 366 32.34 -8.55 44.42
N LYS A 367 31.14 -9.00 44.09
CA LYS A 367 30.93 -10.06 43.10
C LYS A 367 31.25 -9.56 41.69
N CYS A 368 30.82 -8.34 41.33
CA CYS A 368 31.18 -7.74 40.06
C CYS A 368 32.67 -7.59 39.86
N ASP A 369 33.42 -7.19 40.92
CA ASP A 369 34.88 -7.05 40.84
C ASP A 369 35.54 -8.43 40.62
N ILE A 370 35.09 -9.48 41.31
CA ILE A 370 35.60 -10.85 41.14
C ILE A 370 35.34 -11.35 39.71
N ASP A 371 34.11 -11.16 39.21
CA ASP A 371 33.73 -11.58 37.87
C ASP A 371 34.50 -10.79 36.77
N TYR A 372 34.70 -9.49 37.00
CA TYR A 372 35.52 -8.63 36.13
C TYR A 372 36.96 -9.09 36.07
N ASP A 373 37.59 -9.35 37.23
CA ASP A 373 38.99 -9.81 37.31
C ASP A 373 39.14 -11.16 36.59
N LYS A 374 38.21 -12.08 36.79
CA LYS A 374 38.22 -13.39 36.12
C LYS A 374 38.12 -13.23 34.63
N ILE A 375 37.16 -12.45 34.10
CA ILE A 375 37.00 -12.23 32.65
C ILE A 375 38.20 -11.49 32.06
N SER A 376 38.74 -10.48 32.78
CA SER A 376 39.94 -9.75 32.38
C SER A 376 41.15 -10.68 32.23
N HIS A 377 41.33 -11.60 33.18
CA HIS A 377 42.42 -12.59 33.15
C HIS A 377 42.24 -13.57 31.96
N GLU A 378 41.03 -14.07 31.75
CA GLU A 378 40.70 -14.95 30.62
C GLU A 378 40.97 -14.27 29.28
N LEU A 379 40.56 -13.00 29.11
CA LEU A 379 40.83 -12.23 27.89
C LEU A 379 42.30 -11.92 27.67
N GLN A 380 43.08 -11.64 28.72
CA GLN A 380 44.52 -11.41 28.60
C GLN A 380 45.29 -12.67 28.24
N THR A 381 44.81 -13.84 28.64
CA THR A 381 45.42 -15.13 28.33
C THR A 381 44.95 -15.72 27.03
N ALA A 382 43.83 -15.25 26.49
CA ALA A 382 43.25 -15.71 25.25
C ALA A 382 44.02 -15.15 24.03
N ASN A 383 44.29 -16.02 23.05
CA ASN A 383 44.80 -15.57 21.75
C ASN A 383 43.68 -14.92 20.95
N MET A 384 43.59 -13.57 20.99
CA MET A 384 42.54 -12.81 20.32
C MET A 384 42.50 -13.06 18.82
N THR A 385 43.69 -13.29 18.17
CA THR A 385 43.74 -13.58 16.75
C THR A 385 43.09 -14.94 16.43
N GLU A 386 43.30 -15.92 17.30
CA GLU A 386 42.68 -17.24 17.18
C GLU A 386 41.19 -17.23 17.49
N LEU A 387 40.76 -16.43 18.46
CA LEU A 387 39.34 -16.22 18.77
C LEU A 387 38.57 -15.56 17.62
N ILE A 388 39.16 -14.54 16.99
CA ILE A 388 38.57 -13.86 15.82
C ILE A 388 38.61 -14.78 14.58
N ALA A 389 39.64 -15.59 14.43
CA ALA A 389 39.80 -16.52 13.29
C ALA A 389 38.91 -17.78 13.43
N ARG A 390 38.43 -18.10 14.62
CA ARG A 390 37.47 -19.20 14.79
C ARG A 390 36.20 -18.90 14.01
N GLN A 391 36.07 -19.57 12.86
CA GLN A 391 34.77 -19.72 12.19
C GLN A 391 33.89 -20.64 13.06
N VAL A 392 33.25 -20.08 14.07
CA VAL A 392 32.21 -20.79 14.78
C VAL A 392 31.06 -20.93 13.78
N PRO A 393 30.52 -22.14 13.53
CA PRO A 393 29.25 -22.27 12.80
C PRO A 393 28.26 -21.33 13.50
N LEU A 394 27.55 -20.51 12.72
CA LEU A 394 26.54 -19.62 13.29
C LEU A 394 25.49 -20.51 13.96
N ASP A 395 25.65 -20.78 15.22
CA ASP A 395 24.61 -21.38 16.04
C ASP A 395 23.57 -20.27 16.25
N SER A 396 22.38 -20.46 15.68
CA SER A 396 21.29 -19.52 15.78
C SER A 396 20.97 -19.18 17.26
N ASN A 397 21.11 -20.16 18.13
CA ASN A 397 20.87 -20.00 19.57
C ASN A 397 21.90 -19.05 20.20
N LEU A 398 23.20 -19.16 19.87
CA LEU A 398 24.22 -18.25 20.37
C LEU A 398 24.02 -16.81 19.89
N SER A 399 23.58 -16.63 18.65
CA SER A 399 23.26 -15.30 18.09
C SER A 399 22.10 -14.65 18.83
N ILE A 400 21.05 -15.42 19.12
CA ILE A 400 19.88 -14.95 19.89
C ILE A 400 20.28 -14.58 21.31
N VAL A 401 21.01 -15.45 21.99
CA VAL A 401 21.54 -15.20 23.34
C VAL A 401 22.38 -13.92 23.36
N GLY A 402 23.27 -13.73 22.39
CA GLY A 402 24.09 -12.53 22.27
C GLY A 402 23.25 -11.26 22.09
N THR A 403 22.17 -11.32 21.31
CA THR A 403 21.25 -10.20 21.13
C THR A 403 20.53 -9.87 22.43
N VAL A 404 20.01 -10.87 23.14
CA VAL A 404 19.32 -10.67 24.43
C VAL A 404 20.27 -10.08 25.47
N PHE A 405 21.53 -10.53 25.53
CA PHE A 405 22.54 -9.98 26.41
C PHE A 405 22.85 -8.51 26.13
N LEU A 406 23.00 -8.12 24.87
CA LEU A 406 23.24 -6.72 24.49
C LEU A 406 22.08 -5.81 24.92
N GLU A 407 20.85 -6.24 24.71
CA GLU A 407 19.67 -5.51 25.15
C GLU A 407 19.57 -5.45 26.68
N ALA A 408 19.87 -6.57 27.37
CA ALA A 408 19.87 -6.62 28.83
C ALA A 408 20.94 -5.71 29.45
N ALA A 409 22.16 -5.70 28.86
CA ALA A 409 23.23 -4.80 29.32
C ALA A 409 22.85 -3.33 29.12
N SER A 410 22.22 -2.99 27.99
CA SER A 410 21.72 -1.64 27.74
C SER A 410 20.64 -1.24 28.79
N ALA A 411 19.65 -2.10 29.02
CA ALA A 411 18.59 -1.85 30.00
C ALA A 411 19.14 -1.74 31.41
N ALA A 412 20.12 -2.59 31.78
CA ALA A 412 20.80 -2.56 33.11
C ALA A 412 21.52 -1.23 33.32
N TYR A 413 22.23 -0.73 32.31
CA TYR A 413 22.94 0.56 32.39
C TYR A 413 22.01 1.71 32.80
N TRP A 414 20.84 1.79 32.18
CA TRP A 414 19.83 2.81 32.49
C TRP A 414 19.05 2.57 33.79
N THR A 415 19.13 1.36 34.35
CA THR A 415 18.47 0.98 35.59
C THR A 415 19.34 1.30 36.82
N CYS A 416 20.67 1.26 36.62
CA CYS A 416 21.62 1.58 37.72
C CYS A 416 21.39 3.01 38.16
N LYS A 417 20.73 3.17 39.31
CA LYS A 417 20.79 4.42 40.09
C LYS A 417 22.23 4.59 40.54
N LEU A 418 23.00 5.36 39.75
CA LEU A 418 24.33 5.82 40.16
C LEU A 418 24.20 6.71 41.42
N THR A 419 23.97 6.11 42.54
CA THR A 419 24.34 6.70 43.83
C THR A 419 25.84 6.52 44.05
N VAL A 420 26.62 6.97 43.06
CA VAL A 420 28.05 7.23 43.28
C VAL A 420 28.13 8.55 44.00
N SER A 421 27.98 8.57 45.32
CA SER A 421 28.61 9.58 46.12
C SER A 421 30.10 9.47 45.87
N PRO A 422 30.77 10.51 45.31
CA PRO A 422 32.23 10.43 45.16
C PRO A 422 32.86 10.15 46.54
N PRO A 423 33.89 9.29 46.61
CA PRO A 423 34.54 8.99 47.89
C PRO A 423 35.01 10.32 48.49
N ARG A 424 34.57 10.62 49.71
CA ARG A 424 35.04 11.78 50.45
C ARG A 424 36.57 11.65 50.54
N ARG A 425 37.30 12.55 49.87
CA ARG A 425 38.73 12.65 50.02
C ARG A 425 39.01 12.82 51.51
N PRO A 426 39.91 12.02 52.09
CA PRO A 426 40.30 12.23 53.47
C PRO A 426 40.89 13.62 53.61
N HIS A 427 40.34 14.39 54.50
CA HIS A 427 40.92 15.67 54.92
C HIS A 427 42.33 15.40 55.46
N THR A 428 43.36 15.71 54.67
CA THR A 428 44.71 15.82 55.19
C THR A 428 44.74 17.05 56.09
N SER A 429 44.64 16.82 57.39
CA SER A 429 44.98 17.83 58.39
C SER A 429 46.48 18.08 58.33
N THR A 430 46.85 19.21 57.75
CA THR A 430 48.18 19.77 57.95
C THR A 430 48.17 20.51 59.27
N SER A 431 48.89 20.00 60.23
CA SER A 431 49.42 20.72 61.35
C SER A 431 50.73 21.39 60.96
#